data_c965d59a6a0db1a3502c674630bf626a
#
_entry.id   c965d59a6a0db1a3502c674630bf626a
#
_cell.length_a   1.000
_cell.length_b   1.000
_cell.length_c   1.000
_cell.angle_alpha   90.00
_cell.angle_beta   90.00
_cell.angle_gamma   90.00
#
_symmetry.space_group_name_H-M   'P 1'
#
loop_
_entity.id
_entity.type
_entity.pdbx_description
1 polymer ?
#
loop_
_entity_poly.entity_id
_entity_poly.type
_entity_poly.pdbx_seq_one_letter_code
_entity_poly.pdbx_strand_id
1 'polypeptide(L)'
;MRWIWLLLAVLPLCFSPAIAHCQQAGGDSAVPAAKAMSPEQEQIVATFSIVAADPETGVCGAAVASKFPAVGSVVPYVRGGVGAFCTQHYHNPALGPRALELLTEEKSPSEVLAELIRDDERAGGRQLAIIDARGRTAQLNPVDAPPGSFWWGAASGRFYACQGNTLTGSEVITAMATAYETTKGSLADRLMAALVAGDRAGGDHRGRLAAGIVVDKPGDGYELGREWLRLQVDQSDDAVNELAKKYAELEHEAKSN
;
A
#
# COMPACT_ATOMS: atom_id res chain seq x y z
N MET A 1 -15.05 -70.69 64.34
CA MET A 1 -15.06 -69.49 63.54
C MET A 1 -13.62 -68.96 63.45
N ARG A 2 -12.91 -69.30 62.42
CA ARG A 2 -11.50 -68.89 62.25
C ARG A 2 -11.38 -68.41 60.81
N TRP A 3 -11.06 -67.12 60.66
CA TRP A 3 -10.84 -66.46 59.39
C TRP A 3 -9.38 -66.65 58.96
N ILE A 4 -9.16 -67.28 57.79
CA ILE A 4 -7.86 -67.46 57.19
C ILE A 4 -7.68 -66.29 56.20
N TRP A 5 -6.63 -65.48 56.43
CA TRP A 5 -6.23 -64.45 55.47
C TRP A 5 -5.23 -65.08 54.51
N LEU A 6 -5.59 -65.10 53.23
CA LEU A 6 -4.65 -65.38 52.14
C LEU A 6 -4.01 -64.05 51.67
N LEU A 7 -2.71 -63.97 51.91
CA LEU A 7 -1.86 -62.88 51.36
C LEU A 7 -1.50 -63.26 49.92
N LEU A 8 -2.03 -62.52 48.95
CA LEU A 8 -1.57 -62.54 47.56
C LEU A 8 -0.51 -61.46 47.42
N ALA A 9 0.74 -61.87 47.20
CA ALA A 9 1.86 -60.99 46.87
C ALA A 9 1.69 -60.55 45.39
N VAL A 10 1.45 -59.27 45.20
CA VAL A 10 1.49 -58.64 43.86
C VAL A 10 2.86 -58.00 43.67
N LEU A 11 3.61 -58.57 42.73
CA LEU A 11 4.88 -57.97 42.23
C LEU A 11 4.55 -56.69 41.43
N PRO A 12 5.24 -55.60 41.67
CA PRO A 12 5.08 -54.43 40.79
C PRO A 12 5.94 -54.60 39.53
N LEU A 13 5.25 -54.67 38.37
CA LEU A 13 5.87 -54.47 37.08
C LEU A 13 6.27 -53.03 36.93
N CYS A 14 7.58 -52.81 36.96
CA CYS A 14 8.19 -51.50 36.60
C CYS A 14 7.99 -51.25 35.08
N PHE A 15 6.95 -50.48 34.73
CA PHE A 15 6.88 -49.84 33.42
C PHE A 15 7.67 -48.53 33.51
N SER A 16 8.85 -48.47 32.92
CA SER A 16 9.53 -47.21 32.64
C SER A 16 8.84 -46.49 31.46
N PRO A 17 8.33 -45.27 31.62
CA PRO A 17 7.94 -44.51 30.47
C PRO A 17 9.16 -44.02 29.74
N ALA A 18 9.38 -44.47 28.51
CA ALA A 18 10.31 -43.84 27.58
C ALA A 18 9.81 -42.42 27.32
N ILE A 19 10.46 -41.44 27.92
CA ILE A 19 10.27 -40.03 27.59
C ILE A 19 10.86 -39.81 26.20
N ALA A 20 10.00 -39.85 25.19
CA ALA A 20 10.34 -39.34 23.86
C ALA A 20 10.57 -37.84 24.02
N HIS A 21 11.84 -37.44 23.98
CA HIS A 21 12.23 -36.05 23.79
C HIS A 21 11.78 -35.63 22.38
N CYS A 22 10.59 -35.04 22.29
CA CYS A 22 10.23 -34.25 21.13
C CYS A 22 11.06 -32.97 21.18
N GLN A 23 12.19 -32.96 20.47
CA GLN A 23 12.91 -31.71 20.20
C GLN A 23 11.97 -30.85 19.35
N GLN A 24 11.30 -29.90 20.00
CA GLN A 24 10.73 -28.75 19.32
C GLN A 24 11.90 -28.02 18.64
N ALA A 25 11.99 -28.21 17.34
CA ALA A 25 12.72 -27.29 16.49
C ALA A 25 11.96 -25.96 16.56
N GLY A 26 12.34 -25.13 17.51
CA GLY A 26 11.97 -23.72 17.57
C GLY A 26 12.62 -23.04 16.37
N GLY A 27 11.97 -23.09 15.23
CA GLY A 27 12.24 -22.19 14.13
C GLY A 27 11.69 -20.83 14.51
N ASP A 28 12.49 -20.01 15.19
CA ASP A 28 12.32 -18.56 15.16
C ASP A 28 12.45 -18.13 13.70
N SER A 29 11.34 -18.13 12.98
CA SER A 29 11.21 -17.36 11.75
C SER A 29 11.07 -15.89 12.15
N ALA A 30 12.14 -15.31 12.66
CA ALA A 30 12.30 -13.87 12.66
C ALA A 30 12.16 -13.43 11.21
N VAL A 31 11.08 -12.73 10.90
CA VAL A 31 10.94 -11.99 9.64
C VAL A 31 12.22 -11.15 9.55
N PRO A 32 13.06 -11.33 8.52
CA PRO A 32 14.29 -10.58 8.44
C PRO A 32 13.93 -9.10 8.44
N ALA A 33 14.46 -8.35 9.40
CA ALA A 33 14.36 -6.90 9.42
C ALA A 33 14.74 -6.42 8.02
N ALA A 34 13.85 -5.67 7.38
CA ALA A 34 14.07 -5.16 6.03
C ALA A 34 15.44 -4.47 6.03
N LYS A 35 16.38 -5.04 5.29
CA LYS A 35 17.73 -4.52 5.20
C LYS A 35 17.63 -3.12 4.62
N ALA A 36 18.11 -2.11 5.35
CA ALA A 36 18.14 -0.74 4.86
C ALA A 36 18.79 -0.76 3.47
N MET A 37 18.09 -0.21 2.48
CA MET A 37 18.61 -0.11 1.11
C MET A 37 19.87 0.76 1.13
N SER A 38 20.88 0.39 0.33
CA SER A 38 22.03 1.26 0.13
C SER A 38 21.59 2.56 -0.54
N PRO A 39 22.28 3.69 -0.32
CA PRO A 39 21.95 4.98 -0.95
C PRO A 39 21.84 4.92 -2.49
N GLU A 40 22.51 3.96 -3.13
CA GLU A 40 22.46 3.71 -4.58
C GLU A 40 21.15 3.01 -5.03
N GLN A 41 20.41 2.39 -4.12
CA GLN A 41 19.15 1.68 -4.41
C GLN A 41 17.91 2.59 -4.27
N GLU A 42 18.07 3.78 -3.69
CA GLU A 42 16.99 4.76 -3.61
C GLU A 42 16.92 5.57 -4.90
N GLN A 43 16.05 5.15 -5.80
CA GLN A 43 15.80 5.86 -7.05
C GLN A 43 14.80 6.99 -6.85
N ILE A 44 15.01 8.11 -7.55
CA ILE A 44 14.01 9.19 -7.61
C ILE A 44 12.84 8.72 -8.47
N VAL A 45 11.76 8.34 -7.82
CA VAL A 45 10.49 7.97 -8.47
C VAL A 45 9.61 9.22 -8.57
N ALA A 46 9.89 10.02 -9.58
CA ALA A 46 9.09 11.20 -9.89
C ALA A 46 7.75 10.80 -10.50
N THR A 47 6.64 11.33 -9.97
CA THR A 47 5.37 10.62 -10.02
C THR A 47 4.22 11.52 -9.61
N PHE A 48 3.01 11.23 -10.06
CA PHE A 48 1.78 11.69 -9.43
C PHE A 48 0.93 10.50 -9.01
N SER A 49 0.33 10.61 -7.84
CA SER A 49 -0.46 9.53 -7.22
C SER A 49 -1.62 10.06 -6.40
N ILE A 50 -2.58 9.20 -6.13
CA ILE A 50 -3.71 9.43 -5.25
C ILE A 50 -3.94 8.22 -4.37
N VAL A 51 -4.22 8.43 -3.09
CA VAL A 51 -4.75 7.44 -2.14
C VAL A 51 -6.16 7.82 -1.76
N ALA A 52 -7.04 6.84 -1.60
CA ALA A 52 -8.42 7.10 -1.21
C ALA A 52 -9.02 5.93 -0.42
N ALA A 53 -10.06 6.22 0.34
CA ALA A 53 -10.84 5.23 1.07
C ALA A 53 -12.34 5.55 0.97
N ASP A 54 -13.15 4.53 1.08
CA ASP A 54 -14.59 4.62 1.31
C ASP A 54 -14.89 4.15 2.74
N PRO A 55 -15.14 5.05 3.68
CA PRO A 55 -15.39 4.68 5.08
C PRO A 55 -16.68 3.89 5.31
N GLU A 56 -17.63 3.91 4.37
CA GLU A 56 -18.88 3.15 4.50
C GLU A 56 -18.66 1.66 4.20
N THR A 57 -17.80 1.36 3.25
CA THR A 57 -17.52 -0.02 2.82
C THR A 57 -16.18 -0.55 3.31
N GLY A 58 -15.29 0.32 3.77
CA GLY A 58 -13.91 -0.01 4.13
C GLY A 58 -13.00 -0.28 2.93
N VAL A 59 -13.49 -0.07 1.70
CA VAL A 59 -12.67 -0.20 0.49
C VAL A 59 -11.60 0.89 0.49
N CYS A 60 -10.36 0.48 0.23
CA CYS A 60 -9.21 1.37 0.14
C CYS A 60 -8.56 1.23 -1.24
N GLY A 61 -7.90 2.27 -1.73
CA GLY A 61 -7.25 2.20 -3.03
C GLY A 61 -6.22 3.29 -3.28
N ALA A 62 -5.41 3.06 -4.31
CA ALA A 62 -4.43 4.03 -4.80
C ALA A 62 -4.25 3.90 -6.31
N ALA A 63 -3.94 5.02 -6.97
CA ALA A 63 -3.57 5.05 -8.38
C ALA A 63 -2.34 5.93 -8.58
N VAL A 64 -1.53 5.60 -9.60
CA VAL A 64 -0.21 6.22 -9.81
C VAL A 64 0.17 6.21 -11.27
N ALA A 65 0.88 7.25 -11.73
CA ALA A 65 1.58 7.26 -13.02
C ALA A 65 2.92 7.98 -12.92
N SER A 66 3.89 7.58 -13.75
CA SER A 66 5.28 8.02 -13.68
C SER A 66 6.04 7.79 -14.98
N LYS A 67 7.15 8.51 -15.14
CA LYS A 67 8.21 8.14 -16.08
C LYS A 67 9.02 6.92 -15.61
N PHE A 68 8.88 6.52 -14.34
CA PHE A 68 9.55 5.35 -13.77
C PHE A 68 8.80 4.07 -14.20
N PRO A 69 9.48 3.06 -14.79
CA PRO A 69 8.83 1.82 -15.23
C PRO A 69 8.25 1.04 -14.05
N ALA A 70 7.21 0.25 -14.31
CA ALA A 70 6.53 -0.62 -13.33
C ALA A 70 6.08 0.09 -12.04
N VAL A 71 5.78 1.41 -12.10
CA VAL A 71 5.45 2.24 -10.94
C VAL A 71 4.27 1.72 -10.13
N GLY A 72 3.33 1.04 -10.79
CA GLY A 72 2.17 0.41 -10.15
C GLY A 72 2.51 -0.67 -9.13
N SER A 73 3.72 -1.26 -9.22
CA SER A 73 4.20 -2.30 -8.31
C SER A 73 5.01 -1.77 -7.14
N VAL A 74 5.46 -0.51 -7.19
CA VAL A 74 6.44 0.00 -6.19
C VAL A 74 5.94 1.17 -5.37
N VAL A 75 5.00 1.98 -5.87
CA VAL A 75 4.52 3.19 -5.18
C VAL A 75 3.32 2.93 -4.29
N PRO A 76 2.25 2.22 -4.74
CA PRO A 76 1.04 2.04 -3.96
C PRO A 76 1.10 0.83 -3.03
N TYR A 77 0.66 1.02 -1.80
CA TYR A 77 0.44 -0.02 -0.80
C TYR A 77 -0.98 0.13 -0.28
N VAL A 78 -1.79 -0.92 -0.39
CA VAL A 78 -3.22 -0.87 -0.07
C VAL A 78 -3.62 -2.10 0.73
N ARG A 79 -4.49 -1.91 1.73
CA ARG A 79 -5.14 -2.97 2.49
C ARG A 79 -6.56 -2.56 2.82
N GLY A 80 -7.54 -3.34 2.34
CA GLY A 80 -8.96 -3.13 2.62
C GLY A 80 -9.25 -3.17 4.12
N GLY A 81 -10.08 -2.26 4.60
CA GLY A 81 -10.39 -2.10 6.02
C GLY A 81 -9.30 -1.45 6.86
N VAL A 82 -8.12 -1.16 6.28
CA VAL A 82 -6.96 -0.58 6.97
C VAL A 82 -6.61 0.79 6.40
N GLY A 83 -6.30 0.86 5.10
CA GLY A 83 -5.93 2.11 4.47
C GLY A 83 -5.10 1.95 3.19
N ALA A 84 -4.56 3.08 2.71
CA ALA A 84 -3.67 3.13 1.56
C ALA A 84 -2.50 4.10 1.82
N PHE A 85 -1.37 3.80 1.21
CA PHE A 85 -0.13 4.57 1.32
C PHE A 85 0.59 4.62 -0.02
N CYS A 86 1.13 5.78 -0.38
CA CYS A 86 2.02 5.96 -1.51
C CYS A 86 3.35 6.57 -1.04
N THR A 87 4.47 5.96 -1.46
CA THR A 87 5.83 6.48 -1.25
C THR A 87 6.48 6.76 -2.59
N GLN A 88 6.96 7.96 -2.79
CA GLN A 88 7.54 8.42 -4.05
C GLN A 88 8.57 9.54 -3.84
N HIS A 89 9.15 10.09 -4.91
CA HIS A 89 10.32 10.95 -4.98
C HIS A 89 11.55 10.20 -4.50
N TYR A 90 12.16 10.47 -3.36
CA TYR A 90 13.13 9.56 -2.77
C TYR A 90 12.38 8.36 -2.19
N HIS A 91 12.09 7.40 -3.08
CA HIS A 91 11.28 6.24 -2.76
C HIS A 91 11.99 5.29 -1.77
N ASN A 92 11.22 4.81 -0.77
CA ASN A 92 11.69 3.78 0.15
C ASN A 92 10.59 2.69 0.29
N PRO A 93 10.78 1.51 -0.31
CA PRO A 93 9.77 0.45 -0.29
C PRO A 93 9.50 -0.13 1.10
N ALA A 94 10.42 0.02 2.05
CA ALA A 94 10.21 -0.47 3.42
C ALA A 94 9.13 0.30 4.18
N LEU A 95 8.85 1.55 3.77
CA LEU A 95 7.83 2.38 4.42
C LEU A 95 6.41 1.88 4.17
N GLY A 96 6.14 1.25 3.02
CA GLY A 96 4.79 0.81 2.66
C GLY A 96 4.21 -0.24 3.60
N PRO A 97 4.84 -1.43 3.75
CA PRO A 97 4.39 -2.43 4.70
C PRO A 97 4.30 -1.89 6.13
N ARG A 98 5.29 -1.10 6.57
CA ARG A 98 5.30 -0.52 7.90
C ARG A 98 4.16 0.48 8.12
N ALA A 99 3.80 1.29 7.11
CA ALA A 99 2.66 2.18 7.18
C ALA A 99 1.35 1.41 7.42
N LEU A 100 1.11 0.33 6.66
CA LEU A 100 -0.08 -0.50 6.81
C LEU A 100 -0.13 -1.24 8.15
N GLU A 101 1.01 -1.68 8.68
CA GLU A 101 1.10 -2.27 10.03
C GLU A 101 0.68 -1.27 11.09
N LEU A 102 1.25 -0.05 11.07
CA LEU A 102 0.93 1.00 12.03
C LEU A 102 -0.54 1.46 11.94
N LEU A 103 -1.12 1.48 10.74
CA LEU A 103 -2.56 1.73 10.59
C LEU A 103 -3.41 0.59 11.20
N THR A 104 -2.95 -0.66 11.10
CA THR A 104 -3.61 -1.82 11.73
C THR A 104 -3.56 -1.72 13.27
N GLU A 105 -2.52 -1.07 13.82
CA GLU A 105 -2.43 -0.72 15.25
C GLU A 105 -3.35 0.47 15.64
N GLU A 106 -4.26 0.89 14.76
CA GLU A 106 -5.20 2.01 14.92
C GLU A 106 -4.57 3.40 15.07
N LYS A 107 -3.29 3.56 14.79
CA LYS A 107 -2.65 4.87 14.74
C LYS A 107 -3.28 5.74 13.66
N SER A 108 -3.38 7.03 13.93
CA SER A 108 -3.83 7.99 12.92
C SER A 108 -2.80 8.16 11.81
N PRO A 109 -3.19 8.55 10.59
CA PRO A 109 -2.26 8.83 9.49
C PRO A 109 -1.12 9.79 9.88
N SER A 110 -1.40 10.79 10.70
CA SER A 110 -0.37 11.75 11.17
C SER A 110 0.63 11.12 12.12
N GLU A 111 0.18 10.22 13.04
CA GLU A 111 1.08 9.48 13.94
C GLU A 111 1.93 8.48 13.16
N VAL A 112 1.32 7.78 12.19
CA VAL A 112 2.06 6.87 11.29
C VAL A 112 3.14 7.65 10.55
N LEU A 113 2.80 8.76 9.93
CA LEU A 113 3.75 9.55 9.16
C LEU A 113 4.90 10.05 10.05
N ALA A 114 4.60 10.57 11.24
CA ALA A 114 5.61 11.00 12.20
C ALA A 114 6.56 9.87 12.64
N GLU A 115 6.02 8.65 12.80
CA GLU A 115 6.84 7.48 13.15
C GLU A 115 7.74 7.04 12.01
N LEU A 116 7.20 7.01 10.77
CA LEU A 116 7.96 6.59 9.58
C LEU A 116 9.16 7.50 9.27
N ILE A 117 9.06 8.79 9.57
CA ILE A 117 10.11 9.77 9.24
C ILE A 117 11.04 10.11 10.42
N ARG A 118 10.76 9.62 11.62
CA ARG A 118 11.49 9.99 12.85
C ARG A 118 12.99 9.78 12.73
N ASP A 119 13.39 8.64 12.20
CA ASP A 119 14.79 8.23 12.08
C ASP A 119 15.21 8.12 10.60
N ASP A 120 14.45 8.72 9.69
CA ASP A 120 14.76 8.71 8.27
C ASP A 120 15.61 9.92 7.91
N GLU A 121 16.90 9.71 7.76
CA GLU A 121 17.88 10.75 7.38
C GLU A 121 17.54 11.46 6.05
N ARG A 122 16.69 10.83 5.23
CA ARG A 122 16.27 11.35 3.92
C ARG A 122 14.81 11.81 3.89
N ALA A 123 14.19 12.01 5.04
CA ALA A 123 12.80 12.47 5.15
C ALA A 123 12.51 13.74 4.33
N GLY A 124 13.48 14.67 4.25
CA GLY A 124 13.38 15.90 3.45
C GLY A 124 13.21 15.67 1.95
N GLY A 125 13.60 14.51 1.44
CA GLY A 125 13.41 14.13 0.03
C GLY A 125 12.21 13.22 -0.22
N ARG A 126 11.46 12.77 0.80
CA ARG A 126 10.29 11.90 0.63
C ARG A 126 9.07 12.69 0.17
N GLN A 127 8.24 12.06 -0.66
CA GLN A 127 6.87 12.49 -0.86
C GLN A 127 5.95 11.31 -0.52
N LEU A 128 5.14 11.51 0.53
CA LEU A 128 4.32 10.47 1.14
C LEU A 128 2.87 10.93 1.22
N ALA A 129 1.93 10.05 0.88
CA ALA A 129 0.52 10.24 1.16
C ALA A 129 -0.05 8.98 1.82
N ILE A 130 -0.84 9.17 2.86
CA ILE A 130 -1.45 8.12 3.65
C ILE A 130 -2.91 8.45 3.94
N ILE A 131 -3.76 7.44 3.88
CA ILE A 131 -5.16 7.50 4.28
C ILE A 131 -5.52 6.25 5.08
N ASP A 132 -6.30 6.37 6.13
CA ASP A 132 -6.87 5.22 6.83
C ASP A 132 -8.28 4.87 6.30
N ALA A 133 -8.79 3.71 6.71
CA ALA A 133 -10.14 3.27 6.31
C ALA A 133 -11.27 4.18 6.82
N ARG A 134 -10.98 5.08 7.78
CA ARG A 134 -11.93 6.12 8.24
C ARG A 134 -11.91 7.38 7.38
N GLY A 135 -11.01 7.41 6.37
CA GLY A 135 -10.85 8.54 5.45
C GLY A 135 -10.03 9.71 5.99
N ARG A 136 -9.31 9.54 7.12
CA ARG A 136 -8.36 10.54 7.61
C ARG A 136 -7.09 10.46 6.81
N THR A 137 -6.47 11.60 6.51
CA THR A 137 -5.28 11.68 5.65
C THR A 137 -4.11 12.38 6.34
N ALA A 138 -2.89 12.07 5.91
CA ALA A 138 -1.70 12.85 6.17
C ALA A 138 -0.77 12.81 4.94
N GLN A 139 0.01 13.87 4.74
CA GLN A 139 0.93 14.01 3.61
C GLN A 139 2.25 14.64 4.03
N LEU A 140 3.32 14.22 3.37
CA LEU A 140 4.64 14.87 3.44
C LEU A 140 5.09 15.21 2.03
N ASN A 141 5.41 16.46 1.80
CA ASN A 141 6.04 16.92 0.56
C ASN A 141 7.55 17.08 0.74
N PRO A 142 8.36 16.89 -0.30
CA PRO A 142 9.78 17.10 -0.21
C PRO A 142 10.10 18.58 0.07
N VAL A 143 11.06 18.81 0.96
CA VAL A 143 11.62 20.13 1.23
C VAL A 143 12.97 20.31 0.53
N ASP A 144 13.66 19.19 0.25
CA ASP A 144 14.95 19.12 -0.42
C ASP A 144 14.77 18.51 -1.83
N ALA A 145 14.20 19.29 -2.74
CA ALA A 145 14.06 18.85 -4.11
C ALA A 145 15.36 19.11 -4.90
N PRO A 146 15.86 18.12 -5.69
CA PRO A 146 17.03 18.32 -6.51
C PRO A 146 16.77 19.37 -7.61
N PRO A 147 17.82 20.03 -8.11
CA PRO A 147 17.71 20.93 -9.25
C PRO A 147 17.00 20.25 -10.44
N GLY A 148 16.04 20.92 -11.06
CA GLY A 148 15.27 20.38 -12.17
C GLY A 148 14.03 19.56 -11.77
N SER A 149 13.68 19.51 -10.49
CA SER A 149 12.45 18.85 -10.01
C SER A 149 11.15 19.56 -10.39
N PHE A 150 11.18 20.54 -11.26
CA PHE A 150 10.01 21.30 -11.70
C PHE A 150 9.06 21.63 -10.53
N TRP A 151 7.76 21.35 -10.71
CA TRP A 151 6.76 21.61 -9.69
C TRP A 151 6.44 20.34 -8.88
N TRP A 152 6.21 20.50 -7.58
CA TRP A 152 5.68 19.46 -6.70
C TRP A 152 4.65 20.04 -5.74
N GLY A 153 3.73 19.20 -5.30
CA GLY A 153 2.70 19.60 -4.35
C GLY A 153 1.72 18.49 -4.08
N ALA A 154 0.72 18.82 -3.29
CA ALA A 154 -0.29 17.91 -2.83
C ALA A 154 -1.62 18.64 -2.59
N ALA A 155 -2.71 17.88 -2.60
CA ALA A 155 -4.01 18.30 -2.13
C ALA A 155 -4.70 17.13 -1.43
N SER A 156 -5.59 17.43 -0.49
CA SER A 156 -6.45 16.45 0.15
C SER A 156 -7.87 17.00 0.27
N GLY A 157 -8.84 16.11 0.30
CA GLY A 157 -10.23 16.43 0.47
C GLY A 157 -10.94 15.32 1.21
N ARG A 158 -12.27 15.22 1.01
CA ARG A 158 -13.05 14.21 1.69
C ARG A 158 -12.69 12.82 1.17
N PHE A 159 -11.98 12.05 2.01
CA PHE A 159 -11.63 10.64 1.79
C PHE A 159 -10.64 10.39 0.66
N TYR A 160 -9.77 11.36 0.37
CA TYR A 160 -8.64 11.19 -0.55
C TYR A 160 -7.48 12.14 -0.23
N ALA A 161 -6.28 11.77 -0.74
CA ALA A 161 -5.12 12.64 -0.81
C ALA A 161 -4.36 12.38 -2.12
N CYS A 162 -4.09 13.42 -2.90
CA CYS A 162 -3.27 13.35 -4.10
C CYS A 162 -2.00 14.18 -3.95
N GLN A 163 -0.95 13.73 -4.63
CA GLN A 163 0.38 14.33 -4.58
C GLN A 163 1.14 14.09 -5.87
N GLY A 164 2.14 14.90 -6.12
CA GLY A 164 3.02 14.68 -7.26
C GLY A 164 4.28 15.56 -7.19
N ASN A 165 5.30 15.10 -7.89
CA ASN A 165 6.57 15.79 -8.06
C ASN A 165 7.02 15.70 -9.52
N THR A 166 7.94 16.57 -9.92
CA THR A 166 8.35 16.73 -11.33
C THR A 166 7.18 16.96 -12.29
N LEU A 167 6.14 17.63 -11.81
CA LEU A 167 4.93 17.90 -12.59
C LEU A 167 5.12 19.11 -13.51
N THR A 168 4.30 19.19 -14.54
CA THR A 168 4.22 20.36 -15.43
C THR A 168 3.73 21.62 -14.70
N GLY A 169 2.90 21.46 -13.65
CA GLY A 169 2.37 22.56 -12.84
C GLY A 169 1.36 22.09 -11.80
N SER A 170 0.79 23.05 -11.06
CA SER A 170 -0.23 22.83 -10.04
C SER A 170 -1.54 22.28 -10.61
N GLU A 171 -1.79 22.52 -11.89
CA GLU A 171 -3.00 22.08 -12.60
C GLU A 171 -3.17 20.58 -12.58
N VAL A 172 -2.06 19.82 -12.53
CA VAL A 172 -2.09 18.35 -12.42
C VAL A 172 -2.83 17.91 -11.15
N ILE A 173 -2.43 18.46 -10.00
CA ILE A 173 -3.03 18.13 -8.70
C ILE A 173 -4.46 18.65 -8.60
N THR A 174 -4.72 19.85 -9.10
CA THR A 174 -6.07 20.43 -9.13
C THR A 174 -7.02 19.61 -9.98
N ALA A 175 -6.58 19.16 -11.16
CA ALA A 175 -7.38 18.30 -12.05
C ALA A 175 -7.68 16.94 -11.39
N MET A 176 -6.68 16.32 -10.74
CA MET A 176 -6.87 15.05 -10.01
C MET A 176 -7.93 15.20 -8.90
N ALA A 177 -7.81 16.22 -8.07
CA ALA A 177 -8.73 16.50 -6.97
C ALA A 177 -10.17 16.71 -7.49
N THR A 178 -10.32 17.60 -8.48
CA THR A 178 -11.62 17.91 -9.08
C THR A 178 -12.28 16.67 -9.71
N ALA A 179 -11.51 15.88 -10.47
CA ALA A 179 -12.02 14.67 -11.09
C ALA A 179 -12.46 13.63 -10.04
N TYR A 180 -11.67 13.43 -8.98
CA TYR A 180 -12.03 12.53 -7.90
C TYR A 180 -13.35 12.95 -7.21
N GLU A 181 -13.52 14.23 -6.94
CA GLU A 181 -14.70 14.78 -6.24
C GLU A 181 -15.98 14.76 -7.09
N THR A 182 -15.85 14.97 -8.39
CA THR A 182 -17.01 15.08 -9.28
C THR A 182 -17.45 13.78 -9.93
N THR A 183 -16.55 12.79 -10.02
CA THR A 183 -16.85 11.49 -10.59
C THR A 183 -17.76 10.68 -9.69
N LYS A 184 -18.79 10.07 -10.28
CA LYS A 184 -19.71 9.13 -9.63
C LYS A 184 -19.25 7.70 -9.89
N GLY A 185 -19.67 6.77 -9.01
CA GLY A 185 -19.35 5.36 -9.15
C GLY A 185 -18.52 4.82 -8.00
N SER A 186 -17.84 3.72 -8.25
CA SER A 186 -16.99 3.02 -7.28
C SER A 186 -15.74 3.83 -6.91
N LEU A 187 -15.04 3.41 -5.86
CA LEU A 187 -13.74 3.99 -5.52
C LEU A 187 -12.76 3.89 -6.69
N ALA A 188 -12.79 2.76 -7.42
CA ALA A 188 -11.94 2.54 -8.59
C ALA A 188 -12.25 3.53 -9.73
N ASP A 189 -13.53 3.79 -10.02
CA ASP A 189 -13.94 4.80 -11.04
C ASP A 189 -13.37 6.18 -10.70
N ARG A 190 -13.48 6.59 -9.45
CA ARG A 190 -13.02 7.89 -8.96
C ARG A 190 -11.48 8.00 -9.02
N LEU A 191 -10.77 6.94 -8.64
CA LEU A 191 -9.30 6.87 -8.71
C LEU A 191 -8.80 6.91 -10.16
N MET A 192 -9.44 6.16 -11.06
CA MET A 192 -9.09 6.19 -12.49
C MET A 192 -9.36 7.56 -13.11
N ALA A 193 -10.51 8.16 -12.81
CA ALA A 193 -10.84 9.50 -13.31
C ALA A 193 -9.81 10.55 -12.85
N ALA A 194 -9.39 10.49 -11.58
CA ALA A 194 -8.35 11.37 -11.05
C ALA A 194 -7.01 11.18 -11.80
N LEU A 195 -6.57 9.93 -12.00
CA LEU A 195 -5.32 9.64 -12.68
C LEU A 195 -5.33 10.14 -14.13
N VAL A 196 -6.41 9.88 -14.88
CA VAL A 196 -6.60 10.35 -16.26
C VAL A 196 -6.64 11.88 -16.33
N ALA A 197 -7.31 12.53 -15.38
CA ALA A 197 -7.37 13.99 -15.34
C ALA A 197 -5.99 14.62 -15.08
N GLY A 198 -5.21 14.07 -14.14
CA GLY A 198 -3.84 14.49 -13.88
C GLY A 198 -2.93 14.32 -15.10
N ASP A 199 -3.05 13.20 -15.81
CA ASP A 199 -2.32 12.95 -17.05
C ASP A 199 -2.65 13.99 -18.15
N ARG A 200 -3.94 14.23 -18.37
CA ARG A 200 -4.42 15.23 -19.36
C ARG A 200 -4.01 16.66 -19.00
N ALA A 201 -3.86 16.97 -17.74
CA ALA A 201 -3.36 18.27 -17.28
C ALA A 201 -1.84 18.44 -17.42
N GLY A 202 -1.15 17.43 -17.98
CA GLY A 202 0.27 17.46 -18.29
C GLY A 202 1.12 16.46 -17.51
N GLY A 203 0.66 15.97 -16.36
CA GLY A 203 1.30 14.92 -15.57
C GLY A 203 2.76 15.19 -15.22
N ASP A 204 3.58 14.16 -15.26
CA ASP A 204 5.05 14.26 -15.14
C ASP A 204 5.62 14.92 -16.41
N HIS A 205 6.33 16.03 -16.24
CA HIS A 205 6.88 16.77 -17.39
C HIS A 205 7.86 15.97 -18.27
N ARG A 206 8.43 14.88 -17.73
CA ARG A 206 9.34 13.99 -18.44
C ARG A 206 8.61 12.91 -19.27
N GLY A 207 7.30 12.84 -19.16
CA GLY A 207 6.43 11.81 -19.74
C GLY A 207 5.97 10.76 -18.71
N ARG A 208 5.03 9.89 -19.12
CA ARG A 208 4.49 8.80 -18.30
C ARG A 208 4.73 7.49 -19.03
N LEU A 209 5.61 6.67 -18.47
CA LEU A 209 6.00 5.38 -19.03
C LEU A 209 5.23 4.23 -18.42
N ALA A 210 4.77 4.39 -17.19
CA ALA A 210 4.03 3.38 -16.47
C ALA A 210 2.89 3.98 -15.65
N ALA A 211 1.86 3.17 -15.41
CA ALA A 211 0.71 3.53 -14.58
C ALA A 211 0.15 2.30 -13.85
N GLY A 212 -0.53 2.50 -12.73
CA GLY A 212 -1.17 1.42 -12.01
C GLY A 212 -2.29 1.89 -11.09
N ILE A 213 -3.21 0.98 -10.80
CA ILE A 213 -4.27 1.13 -9.82
C ILE A 213 -4.37 -0.13 -8.97
N VAL A 214 -4.54 0.06 -7.67
CA VAL A 214 -4.78 -1.00 -6.70
C VAL A 214 -5.98 -0.62 -5.85
N VAL A 215 -6.96 -1.50 -5.73
CA VAL A 215 -8.10 -1.34 -4.83
C VAL A 215 -8.32 -2.64 -4.08
N ASP A 216 -8.55 -2.55 -2.78
CA ASP A 216 -8.72 -3.71 -1.91
C ASP A 216 -9.95 -3.53 -1.01
N LYS A 217 -10.66 -4.64 -0.75
CA LYS A 217 -11.85 -4.73 0.10
C LYS A 217 -11.53 -5.39 1.42
N PRO A 218 -12.23 -5.03 2.51
CA PRO A 218 -12.11 -5.76 3.77
C PRO A 218 -12.46 -7.25 3.58
N GLY A 219 -11.57 -8.14 4.06
CA GLY A 219 -11.82 -9.58 4.08
C GLY A 219 -11.63 -10.35 2.78
N ASP A 220 -11.48 -9.67 1.63
CA ASP A 220 -11.51 -10.37 0.33
C ASP A 220 -10.12 -10.65 -0.27
N GLY A 221 -9.06 -10.04 0.23
CA GLY A 221 -7.85 -10.10 -0.55
C GLY A 221 -6.58 -10.36 0.21
N TYR A 222 -6.31 -9.58 1.21
CA TYR A 222 -4.97 -9.55 1.79
C TYR A 222 -4.62 -10.81 2.60
N GLU A 223 -5.57 -11.40 3.32
CA GLU A 223 -5.35 -12.66 4.05
C GLU A 223 -5.02 -13.83 3.12
N LEU A 224 -5.43 -13.73 1.86
CA LEU A 224 -5.17 -14.73 0.82
C LEU A 224 -4.13 -14.25 -0.21
N GLY A 225 -3.53 -13.06 -0.04
CA GLY A 225 -2.60 -12.47 -1.00
C GLY A 225 -3.27 -12.05 -2.31
N ARG A 226 -4.56 -11.74 -2.29
CA ARG A 226 -5.33 -11.30 -3.45
C ARG A 226 -5.89 -9.91 -3.20
N GLU A 227 -5.44 -8.95 -3.98
CA GLU A 227 -6.09 -7.65 -4.10
C GLU A 227 -7.37 -7.79 -4.93
N TRP A 228 -8.41 -7.03 -4.55
CA TRP A 228 -9.67 -7.07 -5.30
C TRP A 228 -9.51 -6.56 -6.74
N LEU A 229 -8.73 -5.49 -6.92
CA LEU A 229 -8.38 -4.95 -8.23
C LEU A 229 -6.90 -4.55 -8.22
N ARG A 230 -6.12 -5.15 -9.10
CA ARG A 230 -4.78 -4.66 -9.46
C ARG A 230 -4.64 -4.66 -10.96
N LEU A 231 -4.49 -3.48 -11.54
CA LEU A 231 -4.14 -3.30 -12.94
C LEU A 231 -2.91 -2.43 -13.06
N GLN A 232 -2.06 -2.76 -14.03
CA GLN A 232 -0.86 -1.96 -14.28
C GLN A 232 -0.45 -2.02 -15.76
N VAL A 233 0.26 -0.97 -16.17
CA VAL A 233 1.01 -0.86 -17.41
C VAL A 233 2.44 -0.54 -17.01
N ASP A 234 3.36 -1.48 -17.25
CA ASP A 234 4.74 -1.39 -16.77
C ASP A 234 5.61 -0.50 -17.65
N GLN A 235 5.29 -0.48 -18.96
CA GLN A 235 6.01 0.34 -19.94
C GLN A 235 5.17 0.58 -21.19
N SER A 236 4.81 1.85 -21.42
CA SER A 236 4.11 2.33 -22.62
C SER A 236 4.26 3.84 -22.74
N ASP A 237 4.33 4.36 -23.94
CA ASP A 237 4.30 5.80 -24.19
C ASP A 237 2.92 6.42 -23.91
N ASP A 238 1.87 5.60 -23.77
CA ASP A 238 0.49 6.00 -23.46
C ASP A 238 -0.07 5.25 -22.25
N ALA A 239 0.74 5.05 -21.23
CA ALA A 239 0.50 4.16 -20.11
C ALA A 239 -0.83 4.43 -19.36
N VAL A 240 -1.21 5.69 -19.19
CA VAL A 240 -2.44 6.05 -18.45
C VAL A 240 -3.70 5.72 -19.26
N ASN A 241 -3.70 5.99 -20.59
CA ASN A 241 -4.84 5.62 -21.43
C ASN A 241 -4.94 4.10 -21.63
N GLU A 242 -3.83 3.39 -21.73
CA GLU A 242 -3.83 1.92 -21.78
C GLU A 242 -4.38 1.33 -20.46
N LEU A 243 -4.00 1.89 -19.30
CA LEU A 243 -4.53 1.47 -18.03
C LEU A 243 -6.05 1.72 -17.94
N ALA A 244 -6.50 2.90 -18.40
CA ALA A 244 -7.92 3.25 -18.42
C ALA A 244 -8.73 2.31 -19.33
N LYS A 245 -8.16 1.91 -20.48
CA LYS A 245 -8.78 0.93 -21.38
C LYS A 245 -8.90 -0.45 -20.70
N LYS A 246 -7.83 -0.96 -20.08
CA LYS A 246 -7.86 -2.23 -19.34
C LYS A 246 -8.92 -2.21 -18.24
N TYR A 247 -9.05 -1.08 -17.52
CA TYR A 247 -10.06 -0.91 -16.50
C TYR A 247 -11.48 -0.93 -17.07
N ALA A 248 -11.75 -0.23 -18.16
CA ALA A 248 -13.04 -0.21 -18.83
C ALA A 248 -13.46 -1.60 -19.39
N GLU A 249 -12.52 -2.36 -19.91
CA GLU A 249 -12.74 -3.74 -20.38
C GLU A 249 -13.18 -4.66 -19.22
N LEU A 250 -12.48 -4.59 -18.08
CA LEU A 250 -12.82 -5.34 -16.86
C LEU A 250 -14.23 -5.00 -16.34
N GLU A 251 -14.57 -3.71 -16.30
CA GLU A 251 -15.90 -3.25 -15.88
C GLU A 251 -17.02 -3.72 -16.82
N HIS A 252 -16.73 -3.79 -18.11
CA HIS A 252 -17.70 -4.28 -19.09
C HIS A 252 -17.95 -5.79 -18.90
N GLU A 253 -16.89 -6.59 -18.68
CA GLU A 253 -17.00 -8.02 -18.42
C GLU A 253 -17.78 -8.30 -17.14
N ALA A 254 -17.51 -7.53 -16.06
CA ALA A 254 -18.20 -7.68 -14.78
C ALA A 254 -19.71 -7.36 -14.85
N LYS A 255 -20.14 -6.49 -15.79
CA LYS A 255 -21.56 -6.14 -16.00
C LYS A 255 -22.28 -7.13 -16.93
N SER A 256 -21.53 -7.94 -17.66
CA SER A 256 -22.07 -8.90 -18.66
C SER A 256 -22.26 -10.30 -18.07
N ASN A 257 -21.74 -10.57 -16.90
CA ASN A 257 -21.87 -11.81 -16.13
C ASN A 257 -22.85 -11.63 -14.96
#